data_3ac40d0414f60696eadda91c47cf348a
#
_entry.id   3ac40d0414f60696eadda91c47cf348a
#
_cell.length_a   1.000
_cell.length_b   1.000
_cell.length_c   1.000
_cell.angle_alpha   90.00
_cell.angle_beta   90.00
_cell.angle_gamma   90.00
#
_symmetry.space_group_name_H-M   'P 1'
#
loop_
_entity.id
_entity.type
_entity.pdbx_description
1 polymer ?
#
loop_
_entity_poly.entity_id
_entity_poly.type
_entity_poly.pdbx_seq_one_letter_code
_entity_poly.pdbx_strand_id
1 'polypeptide(L)'
;MLSSTTIATKKPVLLGGEALANAVASISFPFSEVVQSQRSFIAAAWALRRHGIICLRGAASNQDLTSIRDEIDNLLGNIESNDLSNLQDIAYLNLPNHRVLKGYNNFRDADRPVINYRVKRPDGRTGSDAGMIDIFHPERLSSNLGKRIQDCLHEKLIQRLLLVSSLNQMKVKCRNLYLNRGVLDTRSYHCDGRSLKFKSFVYISDVNELNDGPYCYVKGSHRRRGIWWRSALFNKKNQLGPFEFSQLQGTEAISLFAKAGDMVLSSQKGAHCGHPQHPKAKRTVLVNMYQR
;
A
#
# COMPACT_ATOMS: atom_id res chain seq x y z
N MET A 1 27.17 -2.16 28.55
CA MET A 1 25.81 -2.66 28.29
C MET A 1 24.86 -1.47 28.30
N LEU A 2 24.48 -0.92 27.16
CA LEU A 2 23.49 0.14 27.06
C LEU A 2 22.10 -0.52 27.19
N SER A 3 21.42 -0.26 28.31
CA SER A 3 20.03 -0.63 28.52
C SER A 3 19.20 -0.09 27.35
N SER A 4 18.68 -0.97 26.50
CA SER A 4 17.74 -0.60 25.46
C SER A 4 16.41 -0.23 26.12
N THR A 5 16.27 1.03 26.54
CA THR A 5 15.00 1.56 26.98
C THR A 5 14.04 1.50 25.78
N THR A 6 13.11 0.57 25.80
CA THR A 6 12.08 0.44 24.76
C THR A 6 11.27 1.72 24.73
N ILE A 7 11.43 2.51 23.68
CA ILE A 7 10.70 3.77 23.48
C ILE A 7 9.23 3.43 23.23
N ALA A 8 8.36 3.70 24.19
CA ALA A 8 6.94 3.39 24.12
C ALA A 8 6.23 4.32 23.12
N THR A 9 5.97 3.85 21.92
CA THR A 9 5.08 4.52 20.97
C THR A 9 3.62 4.28 21.36
N LYS A 10 2.77 5.29 21.17
CA LYS A 10 1.34 5.20 21.48
C LYS A 10 0.54 4.91 20.22
N LYS A 11 0.06 3.69 20.08
CA LYS A 11 -0.71 3.21 18.94
C LYS A 11 -2.17 3.70 18.97
N PRO A 12 -2.88 3.76 17.83
CA PRO A 12 -4.32 3.98 17.80
C PRO A 12 -5.05 2.74 18.34
N VAL A 13 -6.31 2.92 18.73
CA VAL A 13 -7.23 1.80 18.97
C VAL A 13 -7.64 1.24 17.61
N LEU A 14 -7.44 -0.06 17.39
CA LEU A 14 -7.92 -0.74 16.19
C LEU A 14 -9.40 -1.06 16.39
N LEU A 15 -10.25 -0.53 15.50
CA LEU A 15 -11.68 -0.79 15.54
C LEU A 15 -11.97 -2.26 15.20
N GLY A 16 -12.97 -2.83 15.86
CA GLY A 16 -13.48 -4.18 15.61
C GLY A 16 -15.00 -4.21 15.58
N GLY A 17 -15.57 -5.36 15.21
CA GLY A 17 -17.02 -5.61 15.23
C GLY A 17 -17.83 -4.56 14.47
N GLU A 18 -18.95 -4.15 15.04
CA GLU A 18 -19.87 -3.18 14.44
C GLU A 18 -19.24 -1.80 14.21
N ALA A 19 -18.38 -1.34 15.11
CA ALA A 19 -17.69 -0.06 14.96
C ALA A 19 -16.80 -0.03 13.72
N LEU A 20 -16.08 -1.12 13.44
CA LEU A 20 -15.32 -1.27 12.20
C LEU A 20 -16.23 -1.32 10.97
N ALA A 21 -17.31 -2.12 11.02
CA ALA A 21 -18.26 -2.25 9.92
C ALA A 21 -18.83 -0.88 9.53
N ASN A 22 -19.32 -0.11 10.51
CA ASN A 22 -19.87 1.23 10.29
C ASN A 22 -18.81 2.20 9.76
N ALA A 23 -17.59 2.15 10.32
CA ALA A 23 -16.49 2.99 9.87
C ALA A 23 -16.07 2.69 8.43
N VAL A 24 -16.06 1.43 8.02
CA VAL A 24 -15.74 0.98 6.64
C VAL A 24 -16.90 1.30 5.69
N ALA A 25 -18.15 1.09 6.09
CA ALA A 25 -19.33 1.44 5.28
C ALA A 25 -19.33 2.92 4.89
N SER A 26 -18.96 3.82 5.81
CA SER A 26 -18.90 5.28 5.57
C SER A 26 -17.89 5.72 4.50
N ILE A 27 -17.01 4.83 4.04
CA ILE A 27 -15.98 5.10 3.04
C ILE A 27 -16.04 4.14 1.85
N SER A 28 -17.01 3.22 1.83
CA SER A 28 -17.18 2.20 0.78
C SER A 28 -18.23 2.61 -0.23
N PHE A 29 -17.90 2.45 -1.52
CA PHE A 29 -18.78 2.79 -2.64
C PHE A 29 -18.71 1.68 -3.69
N PRO A 30 -19.85 1.21 -4.25
CA PRO A 30 -19.83 0.34 -5.43
C PRO A 30 -19.13 1.06 -6.58
N PHE A 31 -18.14 0.42 -7.19
CA PHE A 31 -17.37 1.05 -8.27
C PHE A 31 -18.25 1.42 -9.46
N SER A 32 -19.18 0.54 -9.84
CA SER A 32 -20.13 0.78 -10.91
C SER A 32 -20.95 2.05 -10.72
N GLU A 33 -21.40 2.32 -9.48
CA GLU A 33 -22.15 3.53 -9.18
C GLU A 33 -21.29 4.79 -9.28
N VAL A 34 -20.02 4.71 -8.84
CA VAL A 34 -19.08 5.85 -8.96
C VAL A 34 -18.79 6.18 -10.42
N VAL A 35 -18.80 5.18 -11.29
CA VAL A 35 -18.63 5.38 -12.74
C VAL A 35 -19.88 5.98 -13.39
N GLN A 36 -21.07 5.49 -13.02
CA GLN A 36 -22.32 5.78 -13.70
C GLN A 36 -23.07 7.00 -13.13
N SER A 37 -22.85 7.33 -11.86
CA SER A 37 -23.59 8.37 -11.14
C SER A 37 -22.68 9.53 -10.70
N GLN A 38 -22.98 10.72 -11.19
CA GLN A 38 -22.28 11.94 -10.74
C GLN A 38 -22.45 12.15 -9.23
N ARG A 39 -23.61 11.83 -8.66
CA ARG A 39 -23.88 11.93 -7.21
C ARG A 39 -22.94 11.00 -6.42
N SER A 40 -22.83 9.74 -6.83
CA SER A 40 -21.93 8.76 -6.18
C SER A 40 -20.45 9.13 -6.36
N PHE A 41 -20.07 9.65 -7.52
CA PHE A 41 -18.73 10.17 -7.77
C PHE A 41 -18.37 11.32 -6.81
N ILE A 42 -19.28 12.31 -6.68
CA ILE A 42 -19.09 13.46 -5.76
C ILE A 42 -19.02 12.97 -4.31
N ALA A 43 -19.92 12.06 -3.90
CA ALA A 43 -19.93 11.50 -2.56
C ALA A 43 -18.61 10.78 -2.23
N ALA A 44 -18.08 9.97 -3.15
CA ALA A 44 -16.77 9.32 -3.01
C ALA A 44 -15.62 10.33 -2.91
N ALA A 45 -15.61 11.38 -3.74
CA ALA A 45 -14.60 12.44 -3.67
C ALA A 45 -14.64 13.22 -2.33
N TRP A 46 -15.84 13.52 -1.83
CA TRP A 46 -16.01 14.16 -0.52
C TRP A 46 -15.60 13.25 0.64
N ALA A 47 -15.92 11.95 0.57
CA ALA A 47 -15.47 10.98 1.56
C ALA A 47 -13.93 10.90 1.59
N LEU A 48 -13.29 10.83 0.42
CA LEU A 48 -11.83 10.87 0.31
C LEU A 48 -11.24 12.15 0.91
N ARG A 49 -11.81 13.30 0.60
CA ARG A 49 -11.40 14.58 1.17
C ARG A 49 -11.53 14.62 2.70
N ARG A 50 -12.64 14.07 3.24
CA ARG A 50 -12.96 14.09 4.67
C ARG A 50 -12.13 13.08 5.46
N HIS A 51 -12.08 11.84 4.97
CA HIS A 51 -11.51 10.70 5.68
C HIS A 51 -10.06 10.38 5.29
N GLY A 52 -9.62 10.84 4.11
CA GLY A 52 -8.31 10.54 3.53
C GLY A 52 -8.20 9.16 2.92
N ILE A 53 -9.31 8.40 2.89
CA ILE A 53 -9.37 7.03 2.40
C ILE A 53 -10.78 6.71 1.94
N ILE A 54 -10.89 5.96 0.85
CA ILE A 54 -12.13 5.32 0.38
C ILE A 54 -11.84 3.91 -0.13
N CYS A 55 -12.89 3.09 -0.19
CA CYS A 55 -12.88 1.77 -0.81
C CYS A 55 -13.91 1.74 -1.95
N LEU A 56 -13.46 1.43 -3.16
CA LEU A 56 -14.28 1.22 -4.35
C LEU A 56 -14.46 -0.28 -4.54
N ARG A 57 -15.66 -0.79 -4.30
CA ARG A 57 -15.96 -2.22 -4.33
C ARG A 57 -16.18 -2.72 -5.76
N GLY A 58 -15.50 -3.81 -6.13
CA GLY A 58 -15.64 -4.45 -7.43
C GLY A 58 -15.08 -3.61 -8.58
N ALA A 59 -13.91 -2.98 -8.39
CA ALA A 59 -13.28 -2.13 -9.39
C ALA A 59 -12.61 -2.93 -10.53
N ALA A 60 -12.16 -4.15 -10.29
CA ALA A 60 -11.51 -4.98 -11.30
C ALA A 60 -12.25 -6.30 -11.52
N SER A 61 -12.21 -6.82 -12.75
CA SER A 61 -12.84 -8.08 -13.11
C SER A 61 -12.03 -9.30 -12.64
N ASN A 62 -12.71 -10.39 -12.29
CA ASN A 62 -12.02 -11.63 -11.91
C ASN A 62 -11.12 -12.17 -13.03
N GLN A 63 -11.51 -11.99 -14.30
CA GLN A 63 -10.72 -12.44 -15.45
C GLN A 63 -9.37 -11.73 -15.53
N ASP A 64 -9.35 -10.40 -15.35
CA ASP A 64 -8.12 -9.62 -15.37
C ASP A 64 -7.22 -9.99 -14.19
N LEU A 65 -7.82 -10.15 -13.00
CA LEU A 65 -7.10 -10.51 -11.79
C LEU A 65 -6.45 -11.89 -11.88
N THR A 66 -7.18 -12.89 -12.43
CA THR A 66 -6.65 -14.24 -12.65
C THR A 66 -5.48 -14.19 -13.62
N SER A 67 -5.62 -13.50 -14.76
CA SER A 67 -4.54 -13.37 -15.73
C SER A 67 -3.30 -12.67 -15.15
N ILE A 68 -3.47 -11.61 -14.35
CA ILE A 68 -2.35 -10.93 -13.68
C ILE A 68 -1.67 -11.90 -12.70
N ARG A 69 -2.44 -12.67 -11.94
CA ARG A 69 -1.92 -13.63 -10.96
C ARG A 69 -1.09 -14.71 -11.65
N ASP A 70 -1.64 -15.33 -12.67
CA ASP A 70 -0.98 -16.43 -13.39
C ASP A 70 0.35 -15.97 -14.01
N GLU A 71 0.37 -14.79 -14.61
CA GLU A 71 1.60 -14.23 -15.21
C GLU A 71 2.67 -13.92 -14.17
N ILE A 72 2.26 -13.43 -12.99
CA ILE A 72 3.17 -13.15 -11.87
C ILE A 72 3.67 -14.44 -11.20
N ASP A 73 2.81 -15.43 -11.01
CA ASP A 73 3.21 -16.72 -10.43
C ASP A 73 4.19 -17.45 -11.35
N ASN A 74 3.98 -17.40 -12.66
CA ASN A 74 4.93 -17.91 -13.64
C ASN A 74 6.29 -17.17 -13.60
N LEU A 75 6.27 -15.84 -13.50
CA LEU A 75 7.49 -15.04 -13.35
C LEU A 75 8.26 -15.41 -12.08
N LEU A 76 7.58 -15.50 -10.96
CA LEU A 76 8.21 -15.84 -9.67
C LEU A 76 8.73 -17.28 -9.66
N GLY A 77 7.99 -18.24 -10.22
CA GLY A 77 8.44 -19.62 -10.36
C GLY A 77 9.72 -19.72 -11.18
N ASN A 78 9.84 -18.95 -12.26
CA ASN A 78 11.07 -18.88 -13.05
C ASN A 78 12.24 -18.26 -12.27
N ILE A 79 11.96 -17.27 -11.41
CA ILE A 79 12.97 -16.65 -10.55
C ILE A 79 13.41 -17.64 -9.46
N GLU A 80 12.49 -18.30 -8.80
CA GLU A 80 12.78 -19.24 -7.71
C GLU A 80 13.55 -20.48 -8.19
N SER A 81 13.30 -20.94 -9.45
CA SER A 81 14.03 -22.06 -10.02
C SER A 81 15.51 -21.78 -10.30
N ASN A 82 15.91 -20.51 -10.35
CA ASN A 82 17.30 -20.08 -10.59
C ASN A 82 18.11 -19.85 -9.29
N ASP A 83 17.74 -20.49 -8.21
CA ASP A 83 18.43 -20.43 -6.91
C ASP A 83 18.70 -19.01 -6.38
N LEU A 84 17.67 -18.44 -5.77
CA LEU A 84 17.71 -17.09 -5.18
C LEU A 84 18.54 -16.97 -3.91
N SER A 85 19.14 -18.06 -3.41
CA SER A 85 19.97 -18.04 -2.19
C SER A 85 21.17 -17.08 -2.32
N ASN A 86 21.64 -16.85 -3.54
CA ASN A 86 22.78 -15.98 -3.87
C ASN A 86 22.36 -14.59 -4.41
N LEU A 87 21.09 -14.20 -4.32
CA LEU A 87 20.64 -12.89 -4.80
C LEU A 87 21.25 -11.67 -4.11
N GLN A 88 22.10 -11.87 -3.10
CA GLN A 88 22.76 -10.73 -2.45
C GLN A 88 23.64 -9.94 -3.42
N ASP A 89 24.24 -10.64 -4.39
CA ASP A 89 25.25 -10.09 -5.30
C ASP A 89 24.74 -9.94 -6.74
N ILE A 90 23.54 -10.43 -7.04
CA ILE A 90 22.98 -10.40 -8.40
C ILE A 90 22.11 -9.16 -8.58
N ALA A 91 22.64 -8.13 -9.24
CA ALA A 91 21.85 -6.96 -9.66
C ALA A 91 20.89 -7.27 -10.82
N TYR A 92 21.13 -8.37 -11.56
CA TYR A 92 20.35 -8.80 -12.71
C TYR A 92 20.21 -10.32 -12.67
N LEU A 93 18.97 -10.83 -12.77
CA LEU A 93 18.76 -12.20 -13.25
C LEU A 93 18.81 -12.21 -14.77
N ASN A 94 19.16 -13.37 -15.36
CA ASN A 94 19.13 -13.59 -16.80
C ASN A 94 17.72 -13.57 -17.39
N LEU A 95 16.84 -12.77 -16.81
CA LEU A 95 15.49 -12.52 -17.30
C LEU A 95 15.52 -11.27 -18.18
N PRO A 96 15.06 -11.34 -19.44
CA PRO A 96 15.02 -10.20 -20.32
C PRO A 96 14.30 -9.03 -19.64
N ASN A 97 14.93 -7.84 -19.63
CA ASN A 97 14.36 -6.59 -19.14
C ASN A 97 14.06 -6.54 -17.64
N HIS A 98 14.62 -7.42 -16.79
CA HIS A 98 14.40 -7.40 -15.35
C HIS A 98 15.70 -7.07 -14.61
N ARG A 99 15.54 -6.34 -13.54
CA ARG A 99 16.56 -6.17 -12.51
C ARG A 99 15.99 -6.69 -11.18
N VAL A 100 16.69 -7.63 -10.57
CA VAL A 100 16.34 -8.15 -9.24
C VAL A 100 17.31 -7.57 -8.23
N LEU A 101 16.75 -6.97 -7.19
CA LEU A 101 17.50 -6.36 -6.12
C LEU A 101 16.96 -6.85 -4.78
N LYS A 102 17.88 -7.00 -3.84
CA LYS A 102 17.57 -7.34 -2.45
C LYS A 102 17.70 -6.10 -1.58
N GLY A 103 16.76 -5.87 -0.64
CA GLY A 103 16.84 -4.78 0.32
C GLY A 103 15.83 -3.64 0.10
N TYR A 104 16.13 -2.47 0.69
CA TYR A 104 15.30 -1.27 0.68
C TYR A 104 15.75 -0.32 -0.42
N ASN A 105 15.15 -0.45 -1.59
CA ASN A 105 15.49 0.38 -2.74
C ASN A 105 14.24 1.07 -3.29
N ASN A 106 14.43 2.22 -3.93
CA ASN A 106 13.38 2.97 -4.59
C ASN A 106 13.70 3.09 -6.08
N PHE A 107 12.93 2.38 -6.91
CA PHE A 107 13.13 2.31 -8.36
C PHE A 107 12.00 2.97 -9.14
N ARG A 108 11.41 4.01 -8.60
CA ARG A 108 10.27 4.71 -9.22
C ARG A 108 10.58 5.31 -10.58
N ASP A 109 11.83 5.66 -10.79
CA ASP A 109 12.30 6.31 -12.01
C ASP A 109 13.07 5.33 -12.93
N ALA A 110 13.00 4.01 -12.63
CA ALA A 110 13.62 3.01 -13.47
C ALA A 110 12.97 2.94 -14.86
N ASP A 111 13.78 2.73 -15.88
CA ASP A 111 13.35 2.57 -17.28
C ASP A 111 12.80 1.17 -17.61
N ARG A 112 13.02 0.22 -16.72
CA ARG A 112 12.67 -1.19 -16.85
C ARG A 112 11.99 -1.72 -15.59
N PRO A 113 11.31 -2.88 -15.63
CA PRO A 113 10.79 -3.53 -14.45
C PRO A 113 11.90 -3.84 -13.44
N VAL A 114 11.61 -3.65 -12.17
CA VAL A 114 12.54 -3.98 -11.08
C VAL A 114 11.82 -4.80 -10.03
N ILE A 115 12.35 -5.95 -9.70
CA ILE A 115 11.87 -6.82 -8.64
C ILE A 115 12.76 -6.63 -7.42
N ASN A 116 12.17 -6.17 -6.33
CA ASN A 116 12.90 -5.88 -5.10
C ASN A 116 12.39 -6.75 -3.95
N TYR A 117 13.24 -7.64 -3.49
CA TYR A 117 12.97 -8.48 -2.31
C TYR A 117 13.35 -7.72 -1.05
N ARG A 118 12.41 -7.55 -0.15
CA ARG A 118 12.68 -6.95 1.16
C ARG A 118 13.21 -7.98 2.14
N VAL A 119 14.33 -7.66 2.75
CA VAL A 119 14.99 -8.51 3.75
C VAL A 119 15.05 -7.79 5.10
N LYS A 120 15.30 -8.52 6.16
CA LYS A 120 15.54 -7.95 7.50
C LYS A 120 16.64 -6.89 7.42
N ARG A 121 16.45 -5.81 8.15
CA ARG A 121 17.46 -4.75 8.22
C ARG A 121 18.75 -5.27 8.89
N PRO A 122 19.91 -4.94 8.35
CA PRO A 122 21.20 -5.34 8.95
C PRO A 122 21.40 -4.78 10.36
N ASP A 123 20.81 -3.60 10.64
CA ASP A 123 20.90 -2.92 11.93
C ASP A 123 19.95 -3.47 13.00
N GLY A 124 19.21 -4.55 12.69
CA GLY A 124 18.27 -5.21 13.60
C GLY A 124 17.02 -4.40 13.95
N ARG A 125 16.82 -3.21 13.37
CA ARG A 125 15.62 -2.41 13.61
C ARG A 125 14.38 -3.09 13.03
N THR A 126 13.26 -2.95 13.73
CA THR A 126 11.95 -3.41 13.27
C THR A 126 11.40 -2.61 12.10
N GLY A 127 10.37 -3.13 11.43
CA GLY A 127 9.71 -2.48 10.30
C GLY A 127 10.48 -2.64 8.99
N SER A 128 11.08 -3.80 8.81
CA SER A 128 11.79 -4.17 7.57
C SER A 128 10.84 -4.48 6.41
N ASP A 129 9.59 -4.84 6.69
CA ASP A 129 8.65 -5.47 5.73
C ASP A 129 9.28 -6.71 5.05
N ALA A 130 10.17 -7.44 5.74
CA ALA A 130 10.80 -8.66 5.21
C ALA A 130 9.73 -9.69 4.83
N GLY A 131 9.88 -10.33 3.65
CA GLY A 131 8.86 -11.17 3.04
C GLY A 131 7.98 -10.45 2.03
N MET A 132 8.15 -9.14 1.86
CA MET A 132 7.50 -8.38 0.80
C MET A 132 8.37 -8.33 -0.46
N ILE A 133 7.76 -8.58 -1.60
CA ILE A 133 8.36 -8.42 -2.92
C ILE A 133 7.68 -7.22 -3.58
N ASP A 134 8.45 -6.19 -3.91
CA ASP A 134 8.00 -5.03 -4.68
C ASP A 134 8.39 -5.22 -6.15
N ILE A 135 7.43 -5.30 -7.06
CA ILE A 135 7.70 -5.22 -8.48
C ILE A 135 7.37 -3.81 -8.95
N PHE A 136 8.39 -3.03 -9.30
CA PHE A 136 8.26 -1.70 -9.87
C PHE A 136 8.04 -1.81 -11.37
N HIS A 137 7.16 -0.99 -11.91
CA HIS A 137 6.80 -0.96 -13.33
C HIS A 137 6.34 -2.33 -13.88
N PRO A 138 5.43 -3.04 -13.18
CA PRO A 138 4.96 -4.37 -13.61
C PRO A 138 4.31 -4.34 -14.99
N GLU A 139 3.78 -3.19 -15.41
CA GLU A 139 3.19 -2.99 -16.74
C GLU A 139 4.18 -3.12 -17.90
N ARG A 140 5.48 -3.17 -17.58
CA ARG A 140 6.55 -3.32 -18.57
C ARG A 140 7.11 -4.74 -18.66
N LEU A 141 6.59 -5.67 -17.85
CA LEU A 141 7.00 -7.08 -17.89
C LEU A 141 6.60 -7.75 -19.20
N SER A 142 5.36 -7.52 -19.64
CA SER A 142 4.85 -7.93 -20.95
C SER A 142 3.79 -6.94 -21.43
N SER A 143 3.53 -6.89 -22.73
CA SER A 143 2.49 -6.03 -23.31
C SER A 143 1.08 -6.46 -22.87
N ASN A 144 0.83 -7.75 -22.73
CA ASN A 144 -0.45 -8.30 -22.25
C ASN A 144 -0.71 -7.90 -20.81
N LEU A 145 0.26 -8.13 -19.91
CA LEU A 145 0.17 -7.74 -18.51
C LEU A 145 0.01 -6.22 -18.37
N GLY A 146 0.74 -5.45 -19.17
CA GLY A 146 0.65 -4.00 -19.16
C GLY A 146 -0.74 -3.48 -19.46
N LYS A 147 -1.43 -4.05 -20.45
CA LYS A 147 -2.82 -3.70 -20.77
C LYS A 147 -3.77 -4.02 -19.62
N ARG A 148 -3.72 -5.24 -19.07
CA ARG A 148 -4.59 -5.66 -17.97
C ARG A 148 -4.39 -4.83 -16.72
N ILE A 149 -3.15 -4.50 -16.39
CA ILE A 149 -2.82 -3.61 -15.27
C ILE A 149 -3.45 -2.23 -15.47
N GLN A 150 -3.34 -1.66 -16.68
CA GLN A 150 -3.93 -0.35 -16.97
C GLN A 150 -5.46 -0.37 -16.86
N ASP A 151 -6.10 -1.44 -17.34
CA ASP A 151 -7.54 -1.62 -17.26
C ASP A 151 -8.02 -1.70 -15.80
N CYS A 152 -7.31 -2.44 -14.93
CA CYS A 152 -7.61 -2.54 -13.49
C CYS A 152 -7.38 -1.24 -12.70
N LEU A 153 -6.45 -0.39 -13.12
CA LEU A 153 -6.07 0.81 -12.36
C LEU A 153 -7.02 1.99 -12.54
N HIS A 154 -7.83 2.02 -13.61
CA HIS A 154 -8.80 3.08 -13.90
C HIS A 154 -8.25 4.51 -13.74
N GLU A 155 -7.02 4.74 -14.20
CA GLU A 155 -6.22 5.93 -13.88
C GLU A 155 -6.94 7.25 -14.17
N LYS A 156 -7.64 7.36 -15.29
CA LYS A 156 -8.40 8.58 -15.65
C LYS A 156 -9.51 8.89 -14.64
N LEU A 157 -10.25 7.87 -14.19
CA LEU A 157 -11.29 8.04 -13.18
C LEU A 157 -10.69 8.45 -11.84
N ILE A 158 -9.62 7.77 -11.42
CA ILE A 158 -8.94 8.07 -10.15
C ILE A 158 -8.35 9.48 -10.16
N GLN A 159 -7.71 9.90 -11.25
CA GLN A 159 -7.19 11.27 -11.37
C GLN A 159 -8.31 12.32 -11.27
N ARG A 160 -9.50 12.06 -11.83
CA ARG A 160 -10.67 12.94 -11.68
C ARG A 160 -11.17 12.98 -10.23
N LEU A 161 -11.26 11.83 -9.55
CA LEU A 161 -11.60 11.76 -8.12
C LEU A 161 -10.60 12.55 -7.27
N LEU A 162 -9.30 12.41 -7.56
CA LEU A 162 -8.24 13.12 -6.87
C LEU A 162 -8.30 14.62 -7.13
N LEU A 163 -8.62 15.05 -8.34
CA LEU A 163 -8.80 16.47 -8.68
C LEU A 163 -9.92 17.08 -7.84
N VAL A 164 -11.09 16.46 -7.79
CA VAL A 164 -12.24 16.96 -7.02
C VAL A 164 -11.99 16.91 -5.51
N SER A 165 -11.38 15.83 -5.00
CA SER A 165 -11.13 15.67 -3.56
C SER A 165 -10.01 16.56 -3.03
N SER A 166 -8.94 16.77 -3.78
CA SER A 166 -7.74 17.48 -3.33
C SER A 166 -7.58 18.89 -3.94
N LEU A 167 -8.36 19.23 -4.97
CA LEU A 167 -8.23 20.43 -5.79
C LEU A 167 -6.84 20.54 -6.44
N ASN A 168 -6.20 19.42 -6.70
CA ASN A 168 -4.90 19.34 -7.35
C ASN A 168 -4.92 18.32 -8.48
N GLN A 169 -4.34 18.68 -9.61
CA GLN A 169 -4.09 17.73 -10.67
C GLN A 169 -2.99 16.77 -10.23
N MET A 170 -3.32 15.47 -10.20
CA MET A 170 -2.42 14.41 -9.77
C MET A 170 -2.00 13.59 -10.98
N LYS A 171 -0.70 13.32 -11.10
CA LYS A 171 -0.13 12.48 -12.17
C LYS A 171 0.31 11.13 -11.59
N VAL A 172 0.24 10.10 -12.41
CA VAL A 172 0.83 8.79 -12.07
C VAL A 172 2.34 8.94 -12.01
N LYS A 173 2.93 8.56 -10.87
CA LYS A 173 4.38 8.60 -10.68
C LYS A 173 5.01 7.23 -10.87
N CYS A 174 4.36 6.18 -10.38
CA CYS A 174 4.89 4.82 -10.44
C CYS A 174 3.77 3.82 -10.24
N ARG A 175 3.86 2.68 -10.92
CA ARG A 175 3.04 1.50 -10.70
C ARG A 175 3.88 0.44 -10.02
N ASN A 176 3.31 -0.24 -9.04
CA ASN A 176 3.96 -1.31 -8.31
C ASN A 176 3.02 -2.48 -8.15
N LEU A 177 3.57 -3.67 -8.07
CA LEU A 177 2.87 -4.83 -7.57
C LEU A 177 3.53 -5.26 -6.26
N TYR A 178 2.74 -5.35 -5.18
CA TYR A 178 3.19 -5.78 -3.87
C TYR A 178 2.76 -7.22 -3.64
N LEU A 179 3.73 -8.10 -3.43
CA LEU A 179 3.49 -9.49 -3.04
C LEU A 179 4.02 -9.67 -1.61
N ASN A 180 3.10 -9.79 -0.67
CA ASN A 180 3.44 -10.03 0.72
C ASN A 180 3.38 -11.53 0.99
N ARG A 181 4.42 -12.08 1.56
CA ARG A 181 4.58 -13.51 1.86
C ARG A 181 5.02 -13.65 3.32
N GLY A 182 4.04 -13.80 4.24
CA GLY A 182 4.30 -13.93 5.67
C GLY A 182 5.07 -12.75 6.26
N VAL A 183 4.67 -11.51 5.94
CA VAL A 183 5.32 -10.30 6.45
C VAL A 183 4.96 -10.09 7.92
N LEU A 184 5.86 -10.48 8.82
CA LEU A 184 5.66 -10.39 10.26
C LEU A 184 6.10 -9.04 10.83
N ASP A 185 7.19 -8.48 10.31
CA ASP A 185 7.82 -7.26 10.79
C ASP A 185 7.44 -6.06 9.92
N THR A 186 6.21 -5.58 10.07
CA THR A 186 5.69 -4.43 9.32
C THR A 186 6.15 -3.11 9.93
N ARG A 187 6.25 -2.07 9.10
CA ARG A 187 6.48 -0.71 9.57
C ARG A 187 5.33 -0.25 10.46
N SER A 188 5.67 0.48 11.53
CA SER A 188 4.69 1.17 12.37
C SER A 188 3.87 2.18 11.57
N TYR A 189 2.83 2.77 12.19
CA TYR A 189 2.07 3.84 11.56
C TYR A 189 2.96 4.98 11.10
N HIS A 190 2.88 5.31 9.82
CA HIS A 190 3.72 6.32 9.17
C HIS A 190 2.96 7.07 8.09
N CYS A 191 3.56 8.12 7.56
CA CYS A 191 3.18 8.72 6.27
C CYS A 191 4.33 8.58 5.27
N ASP A 192 4.02 8.59 3.98
CA ASP A 192 5.03 8.51 2.92
C ASP A 192 5.71 9.86 2.61
N GLY A 193 5.62 10.81 3.53
CA GLY A 193 6.22 12.12 3.42
C GLY A 193 5.23 13.28 3.53
N ARG A 194 5.75 14.52 3.46
CA ARG A 194 4.96 15.75 3.63
C ARG A 194 4.25 16.22 2.38
N SER A 195 4.72 15.82 1.19
CA SER A 195 4.09 16.19 -0.07
C SER A 195 2.74 15.52 -0.26
N LEU A 196 1.87 16.13 -1.05
CA LEU A 196 0.57 15.54 -1.39
C LEU A 196 0.78 14.33 -2.30
N LYS A 197 0.46 13.17 -1.78
CA LYS A 197 0.55 11.89 -2.47
C LYS A 197 -0.67 11.05 -2.17
N PHE A 198 -1.11 10.29 -3.16
CA PHE A 198 -2.15 9.28 -3.01
C PHE A 198 -1.66 7.96 -3.58
N LYS A 199 -2.21 6.86 -3.06
CA LYS A 199 -2.06 5.55 -3.66
C LYS A 199 -3.42 4.92 -3.86
N SER A 200 -3.62 4.27 -5.00
CA SER A 200 -4.68 3.29 -5.17
C SER A 200 -4.09 1.90 -5.03
N PHE A 201 -4.84 1.00 -4.40
CA PHE A 201 -4.49 -0.39 -4.13
C PHE A 201 -5.59 -1.26 -4.69
N VAL A 202 -5.36 -1.95 -5.81
CA VAL A 202 -6.29 -2.96 -6.35
C VAL A 202 -5.90 -4.31 -5.77
N TYR A 203 -6.79 -4.92 -5.01
CA TYR A 203 -6.54 -6.21 -4.39
C TYR A 203 -6.68 -7.33 -5.43
N ILE A 204 -5.60 -8.11 -5.59
CA ILE A 204 -5.58 -9.27 -6.49
C ILE A 204 -5.89 -10.55 -5.71
N SER A 205 -5.67 -10.55 -4.41
CA SER A 205 -6.08 -11.59 -3.47
C SER A 205 -7.02 -11.05 -2.41
N ASP A 206 -7.84 -11.92 -1.85
CA ASP A 206 -8.69 -11.58 -0.71
C ASP A 206 -7.86 -11.24 0.53
N VAL A 207 -8.41 -10.34 1.35
CA VAL A 207 -7.95 -10.02 2.71
C VAL A 207 -9.20 -10.08 3.60
N ASN A 208 -9.38 -11.18 4.33
CA ASN A 208 -10.61 -11.48 5.06
C ASN A 208 -10.50 -11.21 6.56
N GLU A 209 -9.28 -11.29 7.11
CA GLU A 209 -9.02 -11.17 8.54
C GLU A 209 -7.70 -10.43 8.84
N LEU A 210 -7.42 -10.18 10.12
CA LEU A 210 -6.20 -9.49 10.53
C LEU A 210 -4.93 -10.26 10.14
N ASN A 211 -4.99 -11.59 10.20
CA ASN A 211 -3.87 -12.46 9.87
C ASN A 211 -3.47 -12.42 8.38
N ASP A 212 -4.33 -11.93 7.51
CA ASP A 212 -4.02 -11.67 6.10
C ASP A 212 -3.18 -10.40 5.89
N GLY A 213 -3.00 -9.60 6.93
CA GLY A 213 -2.22 -8.36 6.91
C GLY A 213 -2.92 -7.22 6.18
N PRO A 214 -4.13 -6.79 6.63
CA PRO A 214 -4.86 -5.69 6.02
C PRO A 214 -4.11 -4.37 6.06
N TYR A 215 -4.47 -3.46 5.16
CA TYR A 215 -4.06 -2.07 5.22
C TYR A 215 -4.82 -1.37 6.36
N CYS A 216 -4.07 -0.79 7.30
CA CYS A 216 -4.62 -0.05 8.44
C CYS A 216 -4.46 1.45 8.21
N TYR A 217 -5.51 2.22 8.55
CA TYR A 217 -5.54 3.66 8.35
C TYR A 217 -6.28 4.39 9.46
N VAL A 218 -5.73 5.49 9.96
CA VAL A 218 -6.39 6.40 10.90
C VAL A 218 -7.19 7.43 10.11
N LYS A 219 -8.53 7.29 10.08
CA LYS A 219 -9.42 8.16 9.30
C LYS A 219 -9.25 9.63 9.68
N GLY A 220 -9.10 10.50 8.66
CA GLY A 220 -8.97 11.94 8.83
C GLY A 220 -7.59 12.41 9.32
N SER A 221 -6.65 11.51 9.62
CA SER A 221 -5.31 11.86 10.13
C SER A 221 -4.50 12.73 9.16
N HIS A 222 -4.72 12.61 7.86
CA HIS A 222 -4.06 13.41 6.82
C HIS A 222 -4.28 14.92 6.95
N ARG A 223 -5.31 15.34 7.70
CA ARG A 223 -5.68 16.76 7.96
C ARG A 223 -5.42 17.18 9.40
N ARG A 224 -5.19 16.24 10.33
CA ARG A 224 -5.02 16.50 11.76
C ARG A 224 -3.57 16.92 12.08
N ARG A 225 -3.26 18.19 11.87
CA ARG A 225 -1.92 18.76 12.14
C ARG A 225 -1.41 18.48 13.55
N GLY A 226 -2.27 18.52 14.57
CA GLY A 226 -1.88 18.26 15.97
C GLY A 226 -1.31 16.87 16.22
N ILE A 227 -1.86 15.81 15.56
CA ILE A 227 -1.32 14.45 15.65
C ILE A 227 0.09 14.40 15.03
N TRP A 228 0.24 15.04 13.88
CA TRP A 228 1.53 15.09 13.20
C TRP A 228 2.58 15.82 14.03
N TRP A 229 2.25 16.99 14.58
CA TRP A 229 3.18 17.77 15.42
C TRP A 229 3.59 17.01 16.69
N ARG A 230 2.65 16.38 17.39
CA ARG A 230 2.97 15.57 18.58
C ARG A 230 3.95 14.45 18.25
N SER A 231 3.70 13.73 17.14
CA SER A 231 4.60 12.66 16.69
C SER A 231 5.95 13.23 16.27
N ALA A 232 6.00 14.33 15.54
CA ALA A 232 7.25 14.95 15.09
C ALA A 232 8.15 15.40 16.26
N LEU A 233 7.57 16.02 17.28
CA LEU A 233 8.30 16.44 18.49
C LEU A 233 8.83 15.23 19.26
N PHE A 234 7.99 14.21 19.45
CA PHE A 234 8.38 12.96 20.10
C PHE A 234 9.49 12.24 19.34
N ASN A 235 9.36 12.13 18.01
CA ASN A 235 10.34 11.48 17.15
C ASN A 235 11.69 12.20 17.18
N LYS A 236 11.69 13.53 17.15
CA LYS A 236 12.93 14.33 17.26
C LYS A 236 13.65 14.05 18.59
N LYS A 237 12.91 14.03 19.72
CA LYS A 237 13.47 13.74 21.05
C LYS A 237 14.05 12.32 21.15
N ASN A 238 13.42 11.34 20.51
CA ASN A 238 13.73 9.91 20.63
C ASN A 238 14.47 9.34 19.40
N GLN A 239 14.95 10.18 18.49
CA GLN A 239 15.69 9.79 17.28
C GLN A 239 14.95 8.77 16.40
N LEU A 240 13.62 8.85 16.35
CA LEU A 240 12.77 8.04 15.47
C LEU A 240 12.67 8.66 14.08
N GLY A 241 12.14 7.87 13.13
CA GLY A 241 11.95 8.33 11.76
C GLY A 241 11.03 9.56 11.66
N PRO A 242 11.35 10.56 10.81
CA PRO A 242 10.61 11.83 10.77
C PRO A 242 9.18 11.70 10.23
N PHE A 243 8.85 10.57 9.64
CA PHE A 243 7.54 10.28 9.05
C PHE A 243 6.70 9.28 9.85
N GLU A 244 7.20 8.82 11.00
CA GLU A 244 6.46 7.93 11.87
C GLU A 244 5.40 8.68 12.69
N PHE A 245 4.24 8.05 12.85
CA PHE A 245 3.19 8.51 13.74
C PHE A 245 3.29 7.75 15.09
N SER A 246 4.16 8.21 15.96
CA SER A 246 4.47 7.58 17.24
C SER A 246 3.53 7.97 18.38
N GLN A 247 2.66 8.99 18.19
CA GLN A 247 1.76 9.54 19.21
C GLN A 247 0.32 9.58 18.69
N LEU A 248 -0.30 8.39 18.60
CA LEU A 248 -1.68 8.19 18.10
C LEU A 248 -2.71 7.91 19.19
N GLN A 249 -2.39 8.16 20.46
CA GLN A 249 -3.36 7.98 21.54
C GLN A 249 -4.63 8.82 21.30
N GLY A 250 -5.78 8.24 21.65
CA GLY A 250 -7.08 8.88 21.45
C GLY A 250 -7.51 8.96 19.99
N THR A 251 -6.90 8.14 19.11
CA THR A 251 -7.34 7.96 17.73
C THR A 251 -7.73 6.52 17.47
N GLU A 252 -8.56 6.34 16.44
CA GLU A 252 -9.05 5.04 15.99
C GLU A 252 -8.50 4.74 14.60
N ALA A 253 -8.11 3.50 14.39
CA ALA A 253 -7.70 2.99 13.09
C ALA A 253 -8.67 1.92 12.58
N ILE A 254 -8.90 1.94 11.28
CA ILE A 254 -9.65 0.89 10.57
C ILE A 254 -8.68 -0.10 9.94
N SER A 255 -9.03 -1.38 9.99
CA SER A 255 -8.42 -2.42 9.16
C SER A 255 -9.30 -2.64 7.94
N LEU A 256 -8.74 -2.53 6.74
CA LEU A 256 -9.50 -2.70 5.51
C LEU A 256 -9.44 -4.15 5.05
N PHE A 257 -10.55 -4.85 5.28
CA PHE A 257 -10.81 -6.13 4.65
C PHE A 257 -11.36 -5.88 3.25
N ALA A 258 -10.76 -6.54 2.28
CA ALA A 258 -11.05 -6.32 0.86
C ALA A 258 -11.11 -7.64 0.11
N LYS A 259 -12.03 -7.74 -0.83
CA LYS A 259 -12.09 -8.84 -1.78
C LYS A 259 -11.19 -8.55 -2.98
N ALA A 260 -10.77 -9.61 -3.65
CA ALA A 260 -10.14 -9.48 -4.95
C ALA A 260 -11.04 -8.65 -5.88
N GLY A 261 -10.46 -7.67 -6.55
CA GLY A 261 -11.19 -6.69 -7.37
C GLY A 261 -11.57 -5.38 -6.65
N ASP A 262 -11.51 -5.33 -5.33
CA ASP A 262 -11.72 -4.07 -4.61
C ASP A 262 -10.53 -3.12 -4.79
N MET A 263 -10.80 -1.82 -4.82
CA MET A 263 -9.76 -0.79 -4.87
C MET A 263 -9.85 0.13 -3.65
N VAL A 264 -8.75 0.29 -2.95
CA VAL A 264 -8.60 1.28 -1.88
C VAL A 264 -7.82 2.48 -2.41
N LEU A 265 -8.34 3.68 -2.22
CA LEU A 265 -7.67 4.94 -2.57
C LEU A 265 -7.40 5.73 -1.29
N SER A 266 -6.15 6.06 -1.01
CA SER A 266 -5.80 6.75 0.24
C SER A 266 -4.74 7.83 0.07
N SER A 267 -4.89 8.88 0.90
CA SER A 267 -3.88 9.92 1.07
C SER A 267 -2.70 9.39 1.89
N GLN A 268 -1.52 9.46 1.31
CA GLN A 268 -0.29 8.96 1.97
C GLN A 268 0.28 9.95 3.00
N LYS A 269 -0.39 11.08 3.23
CA LYS A 269 -0.12 11.98 4.36
C LYS A 269 -0.78 11.52 5.66
N GLY A 270 -1.77 10.64 5.59
CA GLY A 270 -2.44 10.07 6.76
C GLY A 270 -1.60 8.97 7.41
N ALA A 271 -1.86 8.72 8.69
CA ALA A 271 -1.24 7.65 9.45
C ALA A 271 -1.75 6.29 8.95
N HIS A 272 -0.85 5.49 8.40
CA HIS A 272 -1.16 4.18 7.85
C HIS A 272 -0.03 3.17 8.09
N CYS A 273 -0.38 1.89 8.04
CA CYS A 273 0.57 0.78 8.06
C CYS A 273 -0.04 -0.47 7.43
N GLY A 274 0.78 -1.47 7.15
CA GLY A 274 0.31 -2.85 6.96
C GLY A 274 0.18 -3.52 8.33
N HIS A 275 -0.87 -4.31 8.55
CA HIS A 275 -0.93 -5.20 9.71
C HIS A 275 0.04 -6.37 9.49
N PRO A 276 0.72 -6.88 10.54
CA PRO A 276 1.50 -8.11 10.43
C PRO A 276 0.65 -9.27 9.89
N GLN A 277 1.28 -10.12 9.09
CA GLN A 277 0.63 -11.30 8.53
C GLN A 277 0.89 -12.54 9.40
N HIS A 278 0.03 -13.56 9.24
CA HIS A 278 0.41 -14.92 9.61
C HIS A 278 1.57 -15.42 8.71
N PRO A 279 2.50 -16.25 9.19
CA PRO A 279 3.65 -16.71 8.39
C PRO A 279 3.30 -17.36 7.05
N LYS A 280 2.13 -17.99 6.94
CA LYS A 280 1.63 -18.65 5.72
C LYS A 280 0.73 -17.73 4.85
N ALA A 281 0.40 -16.53 5.33
CA ALA A 281 -0.50 -15.65 4.61
C ALA A 281 0.17 -15.07 3.36
N LYS A 282 -0.62 -14.92 2.30
CA LYS A 282 -0.22 -14.34 1.02
C LYS A 282 -1.18 -13.22 0.67
N ARG A 283 -0.65 -12.05 0.32
CA ARG A 283 -1.43 -10.93 -0.16
C ARG A 283 -0.77 -10.34 -1.39
N THR A 284 -1.54 -10.15 -2.44
CA THR A 284 -1.08 -9.54 -3.69
C THR A 284 -1.93 -8.31 -4.00
N VAL A 285 -1.28 -7.16 -4.22
CA VAL A 285 -1.94 -5.88 -4.42
C VAL A 285 -1.24 -5.08 -5.51
N LEU A 286 -1.99 -4.66 -6.51
CA LEU A 286 -1.50 -3.75 -7.54
C LEU A 286 -1.64 -2.31 -7.02
N VAL A 287 -0.57 -1.53 -7.10
CA VAL A 287 -0.50 -0.20 -6.50
C VAL A 287 -0.15 0.84 -7.55
N ASN A 288 -0.92 1.92 -7.59
CA ASN A 288 -0.59 3.09 -8.39
C ASN A 288 -0.35 4.29 -7.48
N MET A 289 0.78 4.97 -7.66
CA MET A 289 1.14 6.15 -6.89
C MET A 289 0.88 7.41 -7.69
N TYR A 290 0.15 8.35 -7.09
CA TYR A 290 -0.17 9.65 -7.65
C TYR A 290 0.54 10.76 -6.88
N GLN A 291 1.12 11.67 -7.62
CA GLN A 291 1.83 12.83 -7.08
C GLN A 291 1.51 14.06 -7.92
N ARG A 292 1.61 15.25 -7.30
CA ARG A 292 1.46 16.52 -7.99
C ARG A 292 2.59 16.75 -8.99
#